data_d3b2e86401f22f9b36374057903dada9
#
_entry.id   d3b2e86401f22f9b36374057903dada9
#
_cell.length_a   1.000
_cell.length_b   1.000
_cell.length_c   1.000
_cell.angle_alpha   90.00
_cell.angle_beta   90.00
_cell.angle_gamma   90.00
#
_symmetry.space_group_name_H-M   'P 1'
#
loop_
_entity.id
_entity.type
_entity.pdbx_description
1 polymer ?
#
loop_
_entity_poly.entity_id
_entity_poly.type
_entity_poly.pdbx_seq_one_letter_code
_entity_poly.pdbx_strand_id
1 'polypeptide(L)'
;MLRQITVLAGLLAMAMGSTAQAQQGPPASPQAEQVRQLVDKAAALVDRNGKAAFGEFRRKDSEWFNGSTYLFSYDMKGNVLLNPAFPEREGTNVTGQRDAKGKLLHQAIIETAETKGAGWVDYWFPKPGQTAPAQKWTYVRKVTIDGMPGLIASGFYPG
;
A
#
# COMPACT_ATOMS: atom_id res chain seq x y z
N MET A 1 45.70 27.75 55.38
CA MET A 1 45.49 26.44 54.67
C MET A 1 44.32 26.58 53.74
N LEU A 2 44.52 26.87 52.45
CA LEU A 2 43.50 26.95 51.43
C LEU A 2 43.37 25.60 50.70
N ARG A 3 42.23 24.93 50.77
CA ARG A 3 41.95 23.75 49.96
C ARG A 3 41.33 24.21 48.65
N GLN A 4 42.02 23.97 47.56
CA GLN A 4 41.49 24.14 46.21
C GLN A 4 40.58 22.96 45.88
N ILE A 5 39.34 23.24 45.53
CA ILE A 5 38.38 22.29 45.02
C ILE A 5 38.44 22.37 43.49
N THR A 6 38.98 21.35 42.86
CA THR A 6 38.99 21.20 41.39
C THR A 6 37.64 20.65 40.95
N VAL A 7 36.85 21.47 40.26
CA VAL A 7 35.60 21.04 39.62
C VAL A 7 35.94 20.44 38.26
N LEU A 8 35.73 19.14 38.11
CA LEU A 8 35.88 18.41 36.86
C LEU A 8 34.57 18.55 36.08
N ALA A 9 34.57 19.38 35.04
CA ALA A 9 33.40 19.49 34.12
C ALA A 9 33.43 18.31 33.13
N GLY A 10 32.53 17.36 33.33
CA GLY A 10 32.30 16.25 32.38
C GLY A 10 31.50 16.74 31.19
N LEU A 11 32.12 16.76 30.01
CA LEU A 11 31.43 16.99 28.74
C LEU A 11 30.64 15.71 28.37
N LEU A 12 29.34 15.73 28.52
CA LEU A 12 28.44 14.68 28.02
C LEU A 12 28.17 14.94 26.54
N ALA A 13 28.87 14.24 25.66
CA ALA A 13 28.58 14.25 24.21
C ALA A 13 27.32 13.47 23.95
N MET A 14 26.19 14.15 23.71
CA MET A 14 24.97 13.53 23.18
C MET A 14 25.22 13.16 21.73
N ALA A 15 25.40 11.87 21.47
CA ALA A 15 25.32 11.32 20.13
C ALA A 15 23.84 11.42 19.65
N MET A 16 23.56 12.40 18.80
CA MET A 16 22.29 12.44 18.06
C MET A 16 22.31 11.30 17.04
N GLY A 17 21.74 10.16 17.42
CA GLY A 17 21.42 9.10 16.49
C GLY A 17 20.34 9.60 15.53
N SER A 18 20.68 9.87 14.27
CA SER A 18 19.72 10.07 13.20
C SER A 18 18.97 8.76 13.00
N THR A 19 17.78 8.63 13.58
CA THR A 19 16.84 7.57 13.19
C THR A 19 16.42 7.89 11.78
N ALA A 20 16.93 7.12 10.80
CA ALA A 20 16.39 7.14 9.45
C ALA A 20 14.92 6.75 9.54
N GLN A 21 14.02 7.74 9.43
CA GLN A 21 12.59 7.48 9.31
C GLN A 21 12.38 6.72 8.02
N ALA A 22 11.88 5.49 8.12
CA ALA A 22 11.45 4.74 6.96
C ALA A 22 10.45 5.59 6.17
N GLN A 23 10.69 5.76 4.87
CA GLN A 23 9.87 6.58 3.98
C GLN A 23 8.44 6.01 3.98
N GLN A 24 7.47 6.76 4.49
CA GLN A 24 6.09 6.30 4.66
C GLN A 24 5.27 6.29 3.36
N GLY A 25 5.88 6.60 2.23
CA GLY A 25 5.22 6.63 0.93
C GLY A 25 6.19 6.89 -0.22
N PRO A 26 5.71 6.85 -1.46
CA PRO A 26 6.51 7.18 -2.63
C PRO A 26 6.93 8.64 -2.61
N PRO A 27 8.00 9.01 -3.36
CA PRO A 27 8.28 10.40 -3.65
C PRO A 27 7.04 11.10 -4.23
N ALA A 28 6.82 12.35 -3.85
CA ALA A 28 5.71 13.14 -4.38
C ALA A 28 5.79 13.19 -5.92
N SER A 29 4.72 12.79 -6.59
CA SER A 29 4.64 12.74 -8.04
C SER A 29 3.18 12.86 -8.50
N PRO A 30 2.94 13.31 -9.75
CA PRO A 30 1.59 13.30 -10.30
C PRO A 30 0.95 11.91 -10.31
N GLN A 31 1.73 10.86 -10.56
CA GLN A 31 1.23 9.48 -10.54
C GLN A 31 0.80 9.03 -9.14
N ALA A 32 1.59 9.35 -8.11
CA ALA A 32 1.21 9.03 -6.72
C ALA A 32 -0.11 9.71 -6.34
N GLU A 33 -0.28 10.99 -6.69
CA GLU A 33 -1.50 11.72 -6.40
C GLU A 33 -2.70 11.16 -7.19
N GLN A 34 -2.53 10.83 -8.48
CA GLN A 34 -3.58 10.22 -9.29
C GLN A 34 -4.03 8.88 -8.71
N VAL A 35 -3.11 8.02 -8.29
CA VAL A 35 -3.44 6.73 -7.66
C VAL A 35 -4.17 6.94 -6.34
N ARG A 36 -3.72 7.87 -5.51
CA ARG A 36 -4.40 8.18 -4.25
C ARG A 36 -5.85 8.63 -4.49
N GLN A 37 -6.06 9.57 -5.40
CA GLN A 37 -7.41 10.07 -5.75
C GLN A 37 -8.30 8.97 -6.33
N LEU A 38 -7.74 8.10 -7.19
CA LEU A 38 -8.46 6.96 -7.75
C LEU A 38 -8.96 6.01 -6.66
N VAL A 39 -8.10 5.65 -5.72
CA VAL A 39 -8.45 4.76 -4.61
C VAL A 39 -9.45 5.43 -3.66
N ASP A 40 -9.29 6.71 -3.36
CA ASP A 40 -10.22 7.45 -2.51
C ASP A 40 -11.63 7.49 -3.14
N LYS A 41 -11.71 7.72 -4.44
CA LYS A 41 -12.98 7.70 -5.20
C LYS A 41 -13.59 6.31 -5.24
N ALA A 42 -12.77 5.27 -5.49
CA ALA A 42 -13.21 3.89 -5.49
C ALA A 42 -13.71 3.44 -4.12
N ALA A 43 -12.99 3.78 -3.05
CA ALA A 43 -13.39 3.47 -1.68
C ALA A 43 -14.77 4.04 -1.34
N ALA A 44 -15.03 5.28 -1.72
CA ALA A 44 -16.34 5.90 -1.51
C ALA A 44 -17.48 5.17 -2.26
N LEU A 45 -17.20 4.64 -3.46
CA LEU A 45 -18.18 3.84 -4.22
C LEU A 45 -18.41 2.47 -3.56
N VAL A 46 -17.35 1.81 -3.13
CA VAL A 46 -17.43 0.50 -2.46
C VAL A 46 -18.16 0.61 -1.13
N ASP A 47 -17.88 1.62 -0.33
CA ASP A 47 -18.57 1.85 0.96
C ASP A 47 -20.09 2.04 0.78
N ARG A 48 -20.53 2.63 -0.35
CA ARG A 48 -21.95 2.82 -0.64
C ARG A 48 -22.60 1.60 -1.30
N ASN A 49 -21.91 0.97 -2.24
CA ASN A 49 -22.49 0.01 -3.17
C ASN A 49 -21.97 -1.43 -3.00
N GLY A 50 -20.98 -1.64 -2.12
CA GLY A 50 -20.34 -2.94 -1.94
C GLY A 50 -19.74 -3.49 -3.23
N LYS A 51 -19.86 -4.78 -3.45
CA LYS A 51 -19.39 -5.48 -4.66
C LYS A 51 -20.06 -5.02 -5.96
N ALA A 52 -21.21 -4.37 -5.89
CA ALA A 52 -21.87 -3.82 -7.08
C ALA A 52 -21.00 -2.77 -7.80
N ALA A 53 -20.09 -2.08 -7.08
CA ALA A 53 -19.15 -1.16 -7.69
C ALA A 53 -18.08 -1.84 -8.58
N PHE A 54 -17.81 -3.12 -8.37
CA PHE A 54 -16.72 -3.83 -9.06
C PHE A 54 -16.93 -3.95 -10.57
N GLY A 55 -18.16 -3.95 -11.04
CA GLY A 55 -18.48 -3.97 -12.46
C GLY A 55 -17.87 -2.80 -13.23
N GLU A 56 -17.88 -1.61 -12.65
CA GLU A 56 -17.25 -0.43 -13.24
C GLU A 56 -15.72 -0.53 -13.24
N PHE A 57 -15.14 -1.07 -12.17
CA PHE A 57 -13.68 -1.19 -12.03
C PHE A 57 -13.04 -2.19 -12.99
N ARG A 58 -13.86 -3.07 -13.61
CA ARG A 58 -13.41 -4.04 -14.62
C ARG A 58 -13.34 -3.47 -16.03
N ARG A 59 -13.86 -2.26 -16.26
CA ARG A 59 -13.92 -1.67 -17.60
C ARG A 59 -12.53 -1.19 -18.02
N LYS A 60 -11.97 -1.87 -19.02
CA LYS A 60 -10.70 -1.46 -19.65
C LYS A 60 -10.87 -0.10 -20.34
N ASP A 61 -9.77 0.62 -20.48
CA ASP A 61 -9.70 1.94 -21.10
C ASP A 61 -10.64 2.97 -20.44
N SER A 62 -10.84 2.80 -19.13
CA SER A 62 -11.60 3.71 -18.28
C SER A 62 -10.67 4.34 -17.23
N GLU A 63 -11.19 5.29 -16.45
CA GLU A 63 -10.44 5.82 -15.30
C GLU A 63 -10.04 4.74 -14.28
N TRP A 64 -10.78 3.63 -14.21
CA TRP A 64 -10.58 2.56 -13.23
C TRP A 64 -9.55 1.52 -13.66
N PHE A 65 -9.39 1.32 -14.95
CA PHE A 65 -8.48 0.33 -15.51
C PHE A 65 -7.89 0.84 -16.84
N ASN A 66 -6.66 1.34 -16.79
CA ASN A 66 -5.94 1.84 -17.94
C ASN A 66 -4.46 1.48 -17.86
N GLY A 67 -3.97 0.73 -18.85
CA GLY A 67 -2.57 0.28 -18.89
C GLY A 67 -2.20 -0.55 -17.66
N SER A 68 -1.20 -0.10 -16.90
CA SER A 68 -0.75 -0.73 -15.66
C SER A 68 -1.46 -0.24 -14.40
N THR A 69 -2.40 0.70 -14.53
CA THR A 69 -3.24 1.21 -13.44
C THR A 69 -4.54 0.43 -13.39
N TYR A 70 -4.81 -0.22 -12.28
CA TYR A 70 -6.03 -0.99 -12.03
C TYR A 70 -6.31 -1.06 -10.52
N LEU A 71 -7.57 -1.24 -10.19
CA LEU A 71 -8.02 -1.46 -8.81
C LEU A 71 -8.01 -2.95 -8.48
N PHE A 72 -7.69 -3.27 -7.24
CA PHE A 72 -7.88 -4.61 -6.68
C PHE A 72 -8.44 -4.53 -5.26
N SER A 73 -9.07 -5.61 -4.82
CA SER A 73 -9.75 -5.67 -3.53
C SER A 73 -9.56 -7.03 -2.88
N TYR A 74 -9.36 -7.01 -1.56
CA TYR A 74 -9.31 -8.21 -0.71
C TYR A 74 -10.28 -8.06 0.46
N ASP A 75 -10.71 -9.20 1.02
CA ASP A 75 -11.20 -9.20 2.39
C ASP A 75 -10.00 -9.13 3.38
N MET A 76 -10.27 -8.97 4.67
CA MET A 76 -9.19 -8.85 5.67
C MET A 76 -8.50 -10.19 6.00
N LYS A 77 -8.97 -11.30 5.41
CA LYS A 77 -8.32 -12.62 5.47
C LYS A 77 -7.39 -12.90 4.30
N GLY A 78 -7.30 -11.96 3.34
CA GLY A 78 -6.47 -12.07 2.15
C GLY A 78 -7.09 -12.85 0.99
N ASN A 79 -8.39 -13.04 0.99
CA ASN A 79 -9.08 -13.57 -0.18
C ASN A 79 -9.28 -12.44 -1.20
N VAL A 80 -8.88 -12.69 -2.44
CA VAL A 80 -9.00 -11.72 -3.54
C VAL A 80 -10.44 -11.64 -4.00
N LEU A 81 -11.04 -10.47 -3.92
CA LEU A 81 -12.42 -10.19 -4.32
C LEU A 81 -12.50 -9.56 -5.70
N LEU A 82 -11.49 -8.81 -6.10
CA LEU A 82 -11.38 -8.13 -7.38
C LEU A 82 -9.92 -8.04 -7.82
N ASN A 83 -9.63 -8.44 -9.04
CA ASN A 83 -8.35 -8.16 -9.71
C ASN A 83 -8.51 -8.24 -11.23
N PRO A 84 -8.98 -7.18 -11.89
CA PRO A 84 -9.27 -7.24 -13.33
C PRO A 84 -8.02 -7.39 -14.21
N ALA A 85 -6.84 -7.05 -13.70
CA ALA A 85 -5.58 -7.23 -14.42
C ALA A 85 -5.04 -8.68 -14.33
N PHE A 86 -5.41 -9.41 -13.28
CA PHE A 86 -5.03 -10.80 -13.02
C PHE A 86 -6.25 -11.58 -12.52
N PRO A 87 -7.27 -11.79 -13.38
CA PRO A 87 -8.57 -12.33 -12.94
C PRO A 87 -8.48 -13.77 -12.39
N GLU A 88 -7.46 -14.52 -12.78
CA GLU A 88 -7.17 -15.86 -12.26
C GLU A 88 -6.84 -15.88 -10.75
N ARG A 89 -6.51 -14.72 -10.18
CA ARG A 89 -6.25 -14.58 -8.75
C ARG A 89 -7.52 -14.43 -7.92
N GLU A 90 -8.62 -14.04 -8.53
CA GLU A 90 -9.88 -13.85 -7.81
C GLU A 90 -10.37 -15.17 -7.19
N GLY A 91 -10.82 -15.11 -5.94
CA GLY A 91 -11.21 -16.28 -5.15
C GLY A 91 -10.05 -17.03 -4.52
N THR A 92 -8.78 -16.67 -4.80
CA THR A 92 -7.61 -17.28 -4.13
C THR A 92 -7.24 -16.52 -2.86
N ASN A 93 -6.56 -17.19 -1.93
CA ASN A 93 -5.96 -16.55 -0.76
C ASN A 93 -4.50 -16.24 -1.03
N VAL A 94 -4.09 -15.01 -0.77
CA VAL A 94 -2.76 -14.50 -1.13
C VAL A 94 -1.84 -14.19 0.06
N THR A 95 -2.27 -14.48 1.29
CA THR A 95 -1.54 -14.08 2.51
C THR A 95 -0.13 -14.64 2.62
N GLY A 96 0.13 -15.85 2.17
CA GLY A 96 1.47 -16.48 2.25
C GLY A 96 2.42 -16.09 1.12
N GLN A 97 1.98 -15.30 0.15
CA GLN A 97 2.78 -15.01 -1.04
C GLN A 97 3.83 -13.93 -0.76
N ARG A 98 5.05 -14.19 -1.27
CA ARG A 98 6.18 -13.26 -1.18
C ARG A 98 6.47 -12.66 -2.55
N ASP A 99 6.96 -11.44 -2.53
CA ASP A 99 7.49 -10.80 -3.72
C ASP A 99 8.92 -11.28 -4.06
N ALA A 100 9.49 -10.78 -5.15
CA ALA A 100 10.83 -11.13 -5.59
C ALA A 100 11.95 -10.77 -4.60
N LYS A 101 11.68 -9.93 -3.60
CA LYS A 101 12.59 -9.53 -2.52
C LYS A 101 12.29 -10.25 -1.20
N GLY A 102 11.33 -11.17 -1.18
CA GLY A 102 10.95 -11.95 -0.01
C GLY A 102 9.93 -11.31 0.92
N LYS A 103 9.36 -10.14 0.55
CA LYS A 103 8.36 -9.44 1.34
C LYS A 103 7.00 -10.13 1.24
N LEU A 104 6.31 -10.32 2.36
CA LEU A 104 4.90 -10.73 2.41
C LEU A 104 4.02 -9.54 1.99
N LEU A 105 3.96 -9.27 0.68
CA LEU A 105 3.39 -8.06 0.12
C LEU A 105 1.90 -7.87 0.44
N HIS A 106 1.13 -8.93 0.32
CA HIS A 106 -0.33 -8.86 0.55
C HIS A 106 -0.66 -8.67 2.03
N GLN A 107 0.11 -9.31 2.90
CA GLN A 107 -0.02 -9.11 4.35
C GLN A 107 0.32 -7.68 4.75
N ALA A 108 1.36 -7.09 4.17
CA ALA A 108 1.71 -5.68 4.40
C ALA A 108 0.59 -4.71 3.94
N ILE A 109 -0.08 -5.01 2.83
CA ILE A 109 -1.23 -4.23 2.34
C ILE A 109 -2.40 -4.34 3.32
N ILE A 110 -2.75 -5.56 3.76
CA ILE A 110 -3.84 -5.80 4.72
C ILE A 110 -3.55 -5.10 6.05
N GLU A 111 -2.34 -5.26 6.59
CA GLU A 111 -1.92 -4.66 7.84
C GLU A 111 -1.97 -3.12 7.78
N THR A 112 -1.57 -2.52 6.67
CA THR A 112 -1.67 -1.07 6.47
C THR A 112 -3.13 -0.61 6.50
N ALA A 113 -4.03 -1.31 5.80
CA ALA A 113 -5.46 -1.01 5.82
C ALA A 113 -6.05 -1.19 7.22
N GLU A 114 -5.68 -2.25 7.93
CA GLU A 114 -6.22 -2.57 9.25
C GLU A 114 -5.77 -1.61 10.34
N THR A 115 -4.46 -1.30 10.38
CA THR A 115 -3.86 -0.50 11.46
C THR A 115 -3.94 1.00 11.23
N LYS A 116 -3.91 1.45 9.96
CA LYS A 116 -3.87 2.88 9.58
C LYS A 116 -5.14 3.36 8.86
N GLY A 117 -5.99 2.44 8.41
CA GLY A 117 -7.15 2.75 7.58
C GLY A 117 -6.81 3.10 6.13
N ALA A 118 -5.65 3.67 5.87
CA ALA A 118 -5.11 4.00 4.54
C ALA A 118 -3.59 4.16 4.60
N GLY A 119 -2.91 3.94 3.48
CA GLY A 119 -1.48 4.16 3.40
C GLY A 119 -0.83 3.58 2.15
N TRP A 120 0.47 3.79 2.05
CA TRP A 120 1.30 3.31 0.96
C TRP A 120 2.10 2.08 1.36
N VAL A 121 2.22 1.13 0.41
CA VAL A 121 3.06 -0.07 0.53
C VAL A 121 3.85 -0.25 -0.76
N ASP A 122 5.16 -0.46 -0.65
CA ASP A 122 6.00 -0.79 -1.81
C ASP A 122 6.33 -2.29 -1.82
N TYR A 123 6.45 -2.83 -3.01
CA TYR A 123 6.83 -4.23 -3.24
C TYR A 123 7.21 -4.45 -4.71
N TRP A 124 7.64 -5.67 -5.04
CA TRP A 124 8.00 -6.06 -6.39
C TRP A 124 6.91 -6.93 -7.00
N PHE A 125 6.34 -6.48 -8.11
CA PHE A 125 5.24 -7.19 -8.78
C PHE A 125 5.31 -6.98 -10.29
N PRO A 126 4.95 -7.99 -11.12
CA PRO A 126 4.96 -7.80 -12.56
C PRO A 126 3.87 -6.82 -13.01
N LYS A 127 4.19 -6.02 -14.03
CA LYS A 127 3.19 -5.21 -14.74
C LYS A 127 2.21 -6.14 -15.47
N PRO A 128 0.96 -5.73 -15.70
CA PRO A 128 0.01 -6.51 -16.50
C PRO A 128 0.61 -6.94 -17.84
N GLY A 129 0.48 -8.22 -18.20
CA GLY A 129 1.06 -8.79 -19.42
C GLY A 129 2.57 -9.04 -19.40
N GLN A 130 3.26 -8.78 -18.30
CA GLN A 130 4.69 -9.03 -18.11
C GLN A 130 4.93 -10.05 -17.02
N THR A 131 6.10 -10.71 -17.06
CA THR A 131 6.51 -11.69 -16.04
C THR A 131 7.62 -11.19 -15.13
N ALA A 132 8.44 -10.24 -15.60
CA ALA A 132 9.52 -9.66 -14.82
C ALA A 132 8.98 -8.78 -13.69
N PRO A 133 9.40 -8.99 -12.42
CA PRO A 133 9.00 -8.12 -11.32
C PRO A 133 9.57 -6.71 -11.50
N ALA A 134 8.75 -5.70 -11.19
CA ALA A 134 9.13 -4.30 -11.14
C ALA A 134 8.69 -3.70 -9.81
N GLN A 135 9.39 -2.67 -9.34
CA GLN A 135 8.99 -1.99 -8.12
C GLN A 135 7.62 -1.33 -8.33
N LYS A 136 6.71 -1.55 -7.39
CA LYS A 136 5.36 -0.99 -7.38
C LYS A 136 5.10 -0.29 -6.07
N TRP A 137 4.51 0.89 -6.13
CA TRP A 137 3.90 1.57 -4.99
C TRP A 137 2.39 1.41 -5.06
N THR A 138 1.79 0.94 -3.99
CA THR A 138 0.34 0.75 -3.89
C THR A 138 -0.22 1.57 -2.73
N TYR A 139 -1.25 2.35 -3.02
CA TYR A 139 -2.08 3.01 -2.02
C TYR A 139 -3.28 2.12 -1.72
N VAL A 140 -3.56 1.92 -0.44
CA VAL A 140 -4.66 1.09 0.04
C VAL A 140 -5.58 1.88 0.96
N ARG A 141 -6.87 1.59 0.90
CA ARG A 141 -7.87 2.05 1.88
C ARG A 141 -8.71 0.90 2.39
N LYS A 142 -8.96 0.94 3.70
CA LYS A 142 -9.97 0.09 4.32
C LYS A 142 -11.36 0.54 3.88
N VAL A 143 -12.23 -0.40 3.58
CA VAL A 143 -13.62 -0.18 3.14
C VAL A 143 -14.55 -1.19 3.79
N THR A 144 -15.85 -0.91 3.73
CA THR A 144 -16.89 -1.88 4.05
C THR A 144 -17.47 -2.43 2.75
N ILE A 145 -17.42 -3.75 2.57
CA ILE A 145 -17.92 -4.45 1.38
C ILE A 145 -19.10 -5.32 1.78
N ASP A 146 -20.31 -4.92 1.42
CA ASP A 146 -21.54 -5.64 1.78
C ASP A 146 -21.63 -5.98 3.29
N GLY A 147 -21.29 -5.01 4.13
CA GLY A 147 -21.30 -5.14 5.59
C GLY A 147 -20.06 -5.79 6.21
N MET A 148 -19.09 -6.24 5.41
CA MET A 148 -17.86 -6.87 5.88
C MET A 148 -16.64 -5.97 5.65
N PRO A 149 -15.64 -5.98 6.56
CA PRO A 149 -14.42 -5.22 6.36
C PRO A 149 -13.60 -5.80 5.20
N GLY A 150 -13.07 -4.92 4.38
CA GLY A 150 -12.17 -5.25 3.28
C GLY A 150 -11.29 -4.07 2.92
N LEU A 151 -10.63 -4.16 1.79
CA LEU A 151 -9.77 -3.09 1.27
C LEU A 151 -9.96 -2.92 -0.23
N ILE A 152 -9.68 -1.70 -0.69
CA ILE A 152 -9.54 -1.36 -2.11
C ILE A 152 -8.19 -0.67 -2.31
N ALA A 153 -7.50 -1.00 -3.38
CA ALA A 153 -6.16 -0.52 -3.62
C ALA A 153 -5.86 -0.36 -5.11
N SER A 154 -4.91 0.48 -5.42
CA SER A 154 -4.29 0.61 -6.75
C SER A 154 -2.85 1.05 -6.59
N GLY A 155 -2.05 0.91 -7.65
CA GLY A 155 -0.66 1.28 -7.58
C GLY A 155 -0.10 1.72 -8.93
N PHE A 156 1.15 2.19 -8.87
CA PHE A 156 1.92 2.58 -10.05
C PHE A 156 3.34 2.04 -9.97
N TYR A 157 3.99 2.01 -11.09
CA TYR A 157 5.39 1.58 -11.25
C TYR A 157 6.23 2.81 -11.54
N PRO A 158 7.10 3.26 -10.59
CA PRO A 158 8.00 4.37 -10.84
C PRO A 158 9.06 4.00 -11.89
N GLY A 159 9.45 4.93 -12.76
CA GLY A 159 10.52 4.78 -13.76
C GLY A 159 10.05 4.73 -15.18
#